data_d0fb03dfaf6c513fa59c707b85afaf2b
#
_entry.id   d0fb03dfaf6c513fa59c707b85afaf2b
#
_cell.length_a   1.000
_cell.length_b   1.000
_cell.length_c   1.000
_cell.angle_alpha   90.00
_cell.angle_beta   90.00
_cell.angle_gamma   90.00
#
_symmetry.space_group_name_H-M   'P 1'
#
loop_
_entity.id
_entity.type
_entity.pdbx_description
1 polymer ?
#
loop_
_entity_poly.entity_id
_entity_poly.type
_entity_poly.pdbx_seq_one_letter_code
_entity_poly.pdbx_strand_id
1 'polypeptide(L)'
;MNNIHVLELSAYTTPVIQESKRDAWVEFGEDNNYFQFIIDRYVNSTTNSSVINNVTRLIYGRGLSALDANKKPNEYAQMMALLHSEDIRKMVLDRKMFGQFAVQIHYSKDHKKILKAYHMPVNLLRAEKCNKDGEIEAYYYSDNWDDTKKYVPKRIPAFSYSNEQVEILYSKPYAVGMKYYSLPDYQGGLSYAKLEEEIADYLINEVQNGFSGTKVVNFNNGVPTEEQQQIIKGKVLSQLTGSRGQKVIVAFNNNQESKTTVDDLPLNDAPEHYTYLSEECVKKIMLAHNVTSPLLFGLGSANGFSSNADEIKNASILFDNMVIKPIQDQIIEAFDKILAYNGITLKLFFKTLQPLEFVDLENAQNEEQVAEETGTELSKDFKIAEALINLGEDEPENSILIDEFPVDYDSDDKENETLSKEPKQSLLSKIVNLVSTGDNRPNISSKQDEVIDGIKFLTRYVYAGETTKDSRQFCRQMIAANKIYRKEDIIKMGSQVVNAGWGPKGADTYSIWKYKG
;
A
#
# COMPACT_ATOMS: atom_id res chain seq x y z
N MET A 1 -29.36 -48.57 18.16
CA MET A 1 -29.00 -47.30 18.78
C MET A 1 -28.29 -46.46 17.71
N ASN A 2 -28.94 -45.42 17.23
CA ASN A 2 -28.39 -44.58 16.17
C ASN A 2 -27.38 -43.60 16.77
N ASN A 3 -26.10 -43.85 16.57
CA ASN A 3 -25.08 -42.89 16.88
C ASN A 3 -24.99 -41.89 15.70
N ILE A 4 -25.73 -40.80 15.79
CA ILE A 4 -25.53 -39.66 14.91
C ILE A 4 -24.33 -38.89 15.49
N HIS A 5 -23.20 -38.95 14.83
CA HIS A 5 -22.08 -38.08 15.13
C HIS A 5 -22.30 -36.76 14.38
N VAL A 6 -22.69 -35.74 15.11
CA VAL A 6 -22.70 -34.35 14.61
C VAL A 6 -21.25 -33.89 14.73
N LEU A 7 -20.59 -33.64 13.61
CA LEU A 7 -19.36 -32.89 13.57
C LEU A 7 -19.74 -31.40 13.74
N GLU A 8 -19.50 -30.86 14.91
CA GLU A 8 -19.54 -29.41 15.11
C GLU A 8 -18.33 -28.80 14.37
N LEU A 9 -18.62 -28.11 13.29
CA LEU A 9 -17.65 -27.19 12.70
C LEU A 9 -17.40 -26.10 13.74
N SER A 10 -16.17 -26.01 14.26
CA SER A 10 -15.81 -25.01 15.26
C SER A 10 -16.14 -23.62 14.73
N ALA A 11 -17.16 -22.99 15.33
CA ALA A 11 -17.48 -21.62 15.05
C ALA A 11 -16.25 -20.74 15.37
N TYR A 12 -15.95 -19.77 14.51
CA TYR A 12 -14.93 -18.77 14.79
C TYR A 12 -15.26 -18.08 16.12
N THR A 13 -14.36 -18.20 17.09
CA THR A 13 -14.47 -17.52 18.37
C THR A 13 -13.48 -16.35 18.41
N THR A 14 -13.89 -15.24 19.00
CA THR A 14 -12.99 -14.11 19.30
C THR A 14 -11.79 -14.65 20.09
N PRO A 15 -10.54 -14.26 19.75
CA PRO A 15 -9.38 -14.79 20.42
C PRO A 15 -9.44 -14.51 21.94
N VAL A 16 -9.35 -15.54 22.72
CA VAL A 16 -9.30 -15.43 24.16
C VAL A 16 -7.85 -15.19 24.59
N ILE A 17 -7.62 -14.19 25.42
CA ILE A 17 -6.33 -13.99 26.06
C ILE A 17 -6.28 -14.87 27.30
N GLN A 18 -5.35 -15.82 27.30
CA GLN A 18 -5.17 -16.75 28.43
C GLN A 18 -3.87 -16.41 29.17
N GLU A 19 -4.01 -15.99 30.42
CA GLU A 19 -2.89 -15.94 31.36
C GLU A 19 -2.69 -17.32 31.97
N SER A 20 -1.75 -18.12 31.42
CA SER A 20 -1.35 -19.39 32.02
C SER A 20 -0.77 -19.14 33.42
N LYS A 21 -1.11 -19.98 34.42
CA LYS A 21 -0.50 -19.88 35.75
C LYS A 21 0.97 -20.32 35.76
N ARG A 22 1.41 -21.07 34.76
CA ARG A 22 2.74 -21.70 34.69
C ARG A 22 3.76 -20.85 33.93
N ASP A 23 3.31 -20.15 32.87
CA ASP A 23 4.18 -19.43 31.98
C ASP A 23 4.27 -17.94 32.37
N ALA A 24 5.42 -17.34 32.10
CA ALA A 24 5.64 -15.92 32.35
C ALA A 24 5.01 -15.01 31.26
N TRP A 25 4.73 -15.56 30.09
CA TRP A 25 4.11 -14.88 28.96
C TRP A 25 2.60 -15.10 28.90
N VAL A 26 1.93 -14.30 28.11
CA VAL A 26 0.49 -14.38 27.86
C VAL A 26 0.24 -14.93 26.47
N GLU A 27 -0.57 -15.97 26.38
CA GLU A 27 -0.95 -16.59 25.12
C GLU A 27 -1.98 -15.76 24.36
N PHE A 28 -1.92 -15.80 23.02
CA PHE A 28 -2.83 -15.10 22.15
C PHE A 28 -3.68 -16.07 21.33
N GLY A 29 -4.95 -16.19 21.74
CA GLY A 29 -5.90 -17.17 21.20
C GLY A 29 -5.81 -18.54 21.89
N GLU A 30 -6.71 -19.43 21.52
CA GLU A 30 -6.69 -20.83 21.95
C GLU A 30 -5.39 -21.47 21.48
N ASP A 31 -4.73 -22.22 22.35
CA ASP A 31 -3.44 -22.87 22.08
C ASP A 31 -2.35 -21.91 21.53
N ASN A 32 -2.42 -20.62 21.90
CA ASN A 32 -1.45 -19.61 21.47
C ASN A 32 -1.35 -19.40 19.94
N ASN A 33 -2.39 -19.74 19.18
CA ASN A 33 -2.33 -19.92 17.73
C ASN A 33 -2.98 -18.79 16.91
N TYR A 34 -3.38 -17.66 17.55
CA TYR A 34 -4.11 -16.61 16.83
C TYR A 34 -3.29 -15.90 15.75
N PHE A 35 -1.98 -15.68 15.95
CA PHE A 35 -1.12 -15.13 14.91
C PHE A 35 -1.05 -16.05 13.68
N GLN A 36 -0.93 -17.36 13.89
CA GLN A 36 -0.92 -18.32 12.79
C GLN A 36 -2.26 -18.34 12.07
N PHE A 37 -3.38 -18.28 12.79
CA PHE A 37 -4.71 -18.15 12.19
C PHE A 37 -4.81 -16.94 11.26
N ILE A 38 -4.28 -15.77 11.63
CA ILE A 38 -4.26 -14.58 10.76
C ILE A 38 -3.38 -14.83 9.52
N ILE A 39 -2.19 -15.44 9.71
CA ILE A 39 -1.28 -15.78 8.61
C ILE A 39 -1.97 -16.70 7.60
N ASP A 40 -2.65 -17.74 8.08
CA ASP A 40 -3.39 -18.67 7.22
C ASP A 40 -4.48 -17.94 6.41
N ARG A 41 -5.21 -17.01 7.04
CA ARG A 41 -6.23 -16.17 6.33
C ARG A 41 -5.61 -15.23 5.30
N TYR A 42 -4.38 -14.78 5.55
CA TYR A 42 -3.64 -13.96 4.59
C TYR A 42 -3.13 -14.80 3.40
N VAL A 43 -2.63 -15.99 3.65
CA VAL A 43 -2.06 -16.86 2.59
C VAL A 43 -3.14 -17.48 1.72
N ASN A 44 -4.25 -17.94 2.32
CA ASN A 44 -5.24 -18.80 1.66
C ASN A 44 -6.43 -18.03 1.08
N SER A 45 -6.72 -16.79 1.53
CA SER A 45 -7.78 -15.96 0.96
C SER A 45 -7.22 -14.95 -0.04
N THR A 46 -7.60 -15.10 -1.30
CA THR A 46 -7.13 -14.26 -2.41
C THR A 46 -7.55 -12.79 -2.21
N THR A 47 -8.80 -12.56 -1.83
CA THR A 47 -9.34 -11.21 -1.61
C THR A 47 -8.67 -10.54 -0.43
N ASN A 48 -8.57 -11.23 0.71
CA ASN A 48 -7.95 -10.70 1.92
C ASN A 48 -6.48 -10.35 1.70
N SER A 49 -5.73 -11.25 1.05
CA SER A 49 -4.32 -11.03 0.69
C SER A 49 -4.15 -9.80 -0.22
N SER A 50 -4.97 -9.70 -1.27
CA SER A 50 -4.91 -8.59 -2.21
C SER A 50 -5.17 -7.24 -1.52
N VAL A 51 -6.20 -7.17 -0.68
CA VAL A 51 -6.54 -5.93 0.04
C VAL A 51 -5.43 -5.55 1.03
N ILE A 52 -4.93 -6.49 1.84
CA ILE A 52 -3.84 -6.23 2.79
C ILE A 52 -2.61 -5.69 2.06
N ASN A 53 -2.20 -6.32 0.97
CA ASN A 53 -1.02 -5.92 0.21
C ASN A 53 -1.18 -4.53 -0.42
N ASN A 54 -2.33 -4.24 -1.00
CA ASN A 54 -2.59 -2.94 -1.62
C ASN A 54 -2.68 -1.82 -0.57
N VAL A 55 -3.38 -2.06 0.55
CA VAL A 55 -3.46 -1.09 1.65
C VAL A 55 -2.07 -0.84 2.25
N THR A 56 -1.26 -1.88 2.44
CA THR A 56 0.13 -1.75 2.90
C THR A 56 0.95 -0.86 1.98
N ARG A 57 0.80 -1.01 0.65
CA ARG A 57 1.47 -0.16 -0.34
C ARG A 57 1.01 1.29 -0.25
N LEU A 58 -0.29 1.52 -0.06
CA LEU A 58 -0.84 2.88 0.11
C LEU A 58 -0.35 3.53 1.41
N ILE A 59 -0.31 2.80 2.53
CA ILE A 59 0.20 3.30 3.82
C ILE A 59 1.67 3.69 3.70
N TYR A 60 2.51 2.82 3.12
CA TYR A 60 3.94 3.09 2.95
C TYR A 60 4.19 4.20 1.92
N GLY A 61 3.38 4.28 0.88
CA GLY A 61 3.51 5.25 -0.18
C GLY A 61 4.87 5.20 -0.88
N ARG A 62 5.50 6.37 -0.98
CA ARG A 62 6.88 6.54 -1.47
C ARG A 62 7.92 6.56 -0.33
N GLY A 63 7.50 6.19 0.88
CA GLY A 63 8.36 6.08 2.06
C GLY A 63 8.25 7.24 3.04
N LEU A 64 8.95 7.09 4.17
CA LEU A 64 8.98 8.07 5.25
C LEU A 64 9.86 9.26 4.88
N SER A 65 9.43 10.46 5.26
CA SER A 65 10.16 11.72 5.08
C SER A 65 9.88 12.67 6.24
N ALA A 66 10.46 13.88 6.18
CA ALA A 66 10.20 14.93 7.16
C ALA A 66 9.97 16.27 6.46
N LEU A 67 8.97 17.04 6.90
CA LEU A 67 8.63 18.35 6.35
C LEU A 67 9.76 19.37 6.53
N ASP A 68 10.47 19.26 7.63
CA ASP A 68 11.58 20.15 8.01
C ASP A 68 12.97 19.58 7.64
N ALA A 69 13.04 18.59 6.74
CA ALA A 69 14.29 17.97 6.29
C ALA A 69 15.31 19.00 5.76
N ASN A 70 14.86 20.00 5.00
CA ASN A 70 15.73 21.05 4.46
C ASN A 70 16.26 22.00 5.53
N LYS A 71 15.50 22.18 6.63
CA LYS A 71 15.91 23.04 7.76
C LYS A 71 16.82 22.30 8.73
N LYS A 72 16.72 20.96 8.77
CA LYS A 72 17.43 20.07 9.71
C LYS A 72 18.12 18.89 8.99
N PRO A 73 19.02 19.15 8.04
CA PRO A 73 19.58 18.09 7.19
C PRO A 73 20.35 17.04 7.97
N ASN A 74 21.02 17.40 9.06
CA ASN A 74 21.76 16.47 9.91
C ASN A 74 20.83 15.51 10.69
N GLU A 75 19.73 16.03 11.22
CA GLU A 75 18.72 15.21 11.91
C GLU A 75 18.04 14.26 10.92
N TYR A 76 17.72 14.76 9.71
CA TYR A 76 17.15 13.96 8.64
C TYR A 76 18.07 12.82 8.20
N ALA A 77 19.37 13.08 8.04
CA ALA A 77 20.35 12.04 7.71
C ALA A 77 20.46 10.99 8.82
N GLN A 78 20.41 11.39 10.09
CA GLN A 78 20.40 10.47 11.23
C GLN A 78 19.13 9.62 11.26
N MET A 79 17.96 10.21 11.01
CA MET A 79 16.70 9.47 10.88
C MET A 79 16.78 8.39 9.79
N MET A 80 17.27 8.74 8.60
CA MET A 80 17.43 7.79 7.48
C MET A 80 18.41 6.66 7.78
N ALA A 81 19.46 6.93 8.58
CA ALA A 81 20.41 5.91 9.03
C ALA A 81 19.85 4.99 10.11
N LEU A 82 18.89 5.48 10.90
CA LEU A 82 18.27 4.74 12.00
C LEU A 82 17.08 3.90 11.54
N LEU A 83 16.22 4.45 10.67
CA LEU A 83 14.98 3.85 10.19
C LEU A 83 15.14 3.45 8.71
N HIS A 84 15.51 2.20 8.48
CA HIS A 84 15.67 1.70 7.12
C HIS A 84 14.32 1.46 6.42
N SER A 85 14.22 1.86 5.17
CA SER A 85 13.00 1.79 4.37
C SER A 85 12.42 0.36 4.25
N GLU A 86 13.28 -0.65 4.22
CA GLU A 86 12.87 -2.06 4.17
C GLU A 86 12.19 -2.50 5.48
N ASP A 87 12.76 -2.11 6.62
CA ASP A 87 12.19 -2.43 7.93
C ASP A 87 10.87 -1.68 8.14
N ILE A 88 10.78 -0.42 7.70
CA ILE A 88 9.52 0.34 7.74
C ILE A 88 8.42 -0.39 6.94
N ARG A 89 8.71 -0.92 5.75
CA ARG A 89 7.74 -1.69 4.95
C ARG A 89 7.22 -2.92 5.70
N LYS A 90 8.11 -3.64 6.39
CA LYS A 90 7.74 -4.80 7.21
C LYS A 90 6.86 -4.38 8.39
N MET A 91 7.20 -3.28 9.07
CA MET A 91 6.40 -2.73 10.17
C MET A 91 5.00 -2.29 9.71
N VAL A 92 4.89 -1.68 8.54
CA VAL A 92 3.60 -1.30 7.92
C VAL A 92 2.76 -2.54 7.61
N LEU A 93 3.38 -3.59 7.08
CA LEU A 93 2.69 -4.85 6.82
C LEU A 93 2.19 -5.50 8.12
N ASP A 94 3.04 -5.61 9.13
CA ASP A 94 2.65 -6.17 10.44
C ASP A 94 1.51 -5.35 11.06
N ARG A 95 1.60 -4.00 11.01
CA ARG A 95 0.55 -3.12 11.52
C ARG A 95 -0.79 -3.34 10.81
N LYS A 96 -0.79 -3.51 9.48
CA LYS A 96 -2.03 -3.79 8.73
C LYS A 96 -2.50 -5.21 8.95
N MET A 97 -1.61 -6.19 8.94
CA MET A 97 -1.95 -7.61 9.02
C MET A 97 -2.40 -8.03 10.42
N PHE A 98 -1.65 -7.64 11.45
CA PHE A 98 -1.88 -8.07 12.84
C PHE A 98 -2.52 -7.01 13.73
N GLY A 99 -2.72 -5.79 13.21
CA GLY A 99 -3.21 -4.67 14.01
C GLY A 99 -2.17 -4.06 14.95
N GLN A 100 -0.93 -4.54 14.93
CA GLN A 100 0.16 -4.18 15.84
C GLN A 100 1.51 -4.45 15.18
N PHE A 101 2.57 -3.78 15.64
CA PHE A 101 3.93 -4.02 15.14
C PHE A 101 4.95 -3.82 16.24
N ALA A 102 6.16 -4.33 16.04
CA ALA A 102 7.24 -4.20 16.99
C ALA A 102 8.55 -3.78 16.33
N VAL A 103 9.35 -3.04 17.09
CA VAL A 103 10.67 -2.55 16.68
C VAL A 103 11.71 -3.01 17.70
N GLN A 104 12.75 -3.67 17.22
CA GLN A 104 13.89 -4.03 18.04
C GLN A 104 14.86 -2.86 18.08
N ILE A 105 15.10 -2.31 19.26
CA ILE A 105 15.95 -1.17 19.52
C ILE A 105 17.31 -1.63 20.00
N HIS A 106 18.37 -1.12 19.40
CA HIS A 106 19.74 -1.37 19.81
C HIS A 106 20.40 -0.08 20.33
N TYR A 107 20.80 -0.10 21.58
CA TYR A 107 21.46 1.04 22.22
C TYR A 107 22.99 1.00 22.08
N SER A 108 23.60 2.17 22.27
CA SER A 108 25.04 2.29 22.49
C SER A 108 25.45 1.65 23.83
N LYS A 109 26.73 1.29 24.00
CA LYS A 109 27.23 0.66 25.23
C LYS A 109 26.99 1.49 26.49
N ASP A 110 26.97 2.81 26.36
CA ASP A 110 26.69 3.77 27.43
C ASP A 110 25.21 4.11 27.57
N HIS A 111 24.34 3.46 26.81
CA HIS A 111 22.88 3.61 26.79
C HIS A 111 22.38 5.05 26.54
N LYS A 112 23.22 5.92 25.94
CA LYS A 112 22.85 7.32 25.68
C LYS A 112 22.19 7.55 24.34
N LYS A 113 22.35 6.63 23.39
CA LYS A 113 21.82 6.75 22.04
C LYS A 113 21.32 5.42 21.52
N ILE A 114 20.28 5.48 20.74
CA ILE A 114 19.83 4.37 19.90
C ILE A 114 20.69 4.38 18.64
N LEU A 115 21.34 3.25 18.36
CA LEU A 115 22.20 3.09 17.20
C LEU A 115 21.45 2.54 16.00
N LYS A 116 20.47 1.66 16.23
CA LYS A 116 19.69 0.99 15.18
C LYS A 116 18.30 0.62 15.69
N ALA A 117 17.33 0.67 14.78
CA ALA A 117 15.98 0.22 14.99
C ALA A 117 15.60 -0.72 13.84
N TYR A 118 15.33 -1.98 14.14
CA TYR A 118 15.00 -3.01 13.17
C TYR A 118 13.55 -3.47 13.34
N HIS A 119 12.95 -3.92 12.26
CA HIS A 119 11.68 -4.63 12.34
C HIS A 119 11.84 -5.90 13.20
N MET A 120 10.90 -6.11 14.10
CA MET A 120 10.78 -7.32 14.89
C MET A 120 9.44 -8.01 14.56
N PRO A 121 9.45 -9.23 13.97
CA PRO A 121 8.20 -9.91 13.62
C PRO A 121 7.31 -10.13 14.85
N VAL A 122 6.15 -9.52 14.84
CA VAL A 122 5.27 -9.48 16.01
C VAL A 122 4.68 -10.87 16.34
N ASN A 123 4.51 -11.73 15.35
CA ASN A 123 4.05 -13.10 15.53
C ASN A 123 5.01 -13.99 16.36
N LEU A 124 6.29 -13.61 16.41
CA LEU A 124 7.32 -14.30 17.22
C LEU A 124 7.40 -13.76 18.67
N LEU A 125 6.63 -12.72 19.01
CA LEU A 125 6.61 -12.11 20.33
C LEU A 125 5.38 -12.53 21.14
N ARG A 126 5.58 -12.67 22.45
CA ARG A 126 4.49 -12.79 23.43
C ARG A 126 4.74 -11.80 24.57
N ALA A 127 3.68 -11.12 24.98
CA ALA A 127 3.75 -10.16 26.08
C ALA A 127 4.00 -10.84 27.42
N GLU A 128 4.85 -10.27 28.25
CA GLU A 128 4.96 -10.64 29.66
C GLU A 128 3.66 -10.27 30.41
N LYS A 129 3.34 -10.98 31.47
CA LYS A 129 2.22 -10.60 32.35
C LYS A 129 2.46 -9.20 32.92
N CYS A 130 1.40 -8.39 32.92
CA CYS A 130 1.48 -7.05 33.47
C CYS A 130 1.91 -7.06 34.94
N ASN A 131 2.66 -6.03 35.31
CA ASN A 131 2.98 -5.71 36.69
C ASN A 131 1.73 -5.23 37.47
N LYS A 132 1.90 -4.82 38.72
CA LYS A 132 0.80 -4.36 39.59
C LYS A 132 0.14 -3.08 39.08
N ASP A 133 0.87 -2.28 38.30
CA ASP A 133 0.40 -1.01 37.72
C ASP A 133 -0.28 -1.24 36.35
N GLY A 134 -0.31 -2.49 35.87
CA GLY A 134 -0.96 -2.87 34.63
C GLY A 134 -0.07 -2.70 33.38
N GLU A 135 1.22 -2.50 33.56
CA GLU A 135 2.18 -2.26 32.49
C GLU A 135 2.93 -3.56 32.10
N ILE A 136 3.30 -3.67 30.83
CA ILE A 136 4.08 -4.78 30.26
C ILE A 136 5.55 -4.38 30.30
N GLU A 137 6.35 -5.05 31.12
CA GLU A 137 7.76 -4.73 31.32
C GLU A 137 8.69 -5.43 30.31
N ALA A 138 8.22 -6.51 29.67
CA ALA A 138 9.02 -7.24 28.70
C ALA A 138 8.16 -8.02 27.70
N TYR A 139 8.83 -8.51 26.67
CA TYR A 139 8.29 -9.43 25.68
C TYR A 139 9.17 -10.68 25.58
N TYR A 140 8.55 -11.82 25.37
CA TYR A 140 9.24 -13.07 25.14
C TYR A 140 9.31 -13.34 23.63
N TYR A 141 10.50 -13.63 23.14
CA TYR A 141 10.77 -14.02 21.77
C TYR A 141 11.02 -15.52 21.68
N SER A 142 10.39 -16.18 20.73
CA SER A 142 10.69 -17.57 20.35
C SER A 142 10.59 -17.74 18.84
N ASP A 143 11.52 -18.50 18.27
CA ASP A 143 11.48 -18.89 16.84
C ASP A 143 10.32 -19.85 16.53
N ASN A 144 9.87 -20.60 17.55
CA ASN A 144 8.74 -21.53 17.42
C ASN A 144 8.00 -21.65 18.75
N TRP A 145 6.75 -21.22 18.75
CA TRP A 145 5.88 -21.25 19.92
C TRP A 145 5.19 -22.60 20.16
N ASP A 146 5.21 -23.53 19.19
CA ASP A 146 4.63 -24.86 19.34
C ASP A 146 5.54 -25.80 20.17
N ASP A 147 6.86 -25.53 20.18
CA ASP A 147 7.83 -26.32 20.94
C ASP A 147 8.74 -25.41 21.79
N THR A 148 8.17 -24.85 22.84
CA THR A 148 8.88 -23.97 23.79
C THR A 148 9.95 -24.69 24.62
N LYS A 149 9.97 -26.02 24.62
CA LYS A 149 11.03 -26.80 25.29
C LYS A 149 12.32 -26.80 24.48
N LYS A 150 12.21 -26.89 23.16
CA LYS A 150 13.33 -26.85 22.23
C LYS A 150 13.73 -25.39 21.91
N TYR A 151 12.75 -24.55 21.69
CA TYR A 151 12.91 -23.11 21.37
C TYR A 151 12.56 -22.28 22.60
N VAL A 152 13.47 -22.26 23.57
CA VAL A 152 13.24 -21.61 24.86
C VAL A 152 13.00 -20.11 24.67
N PRO A 153 11.84 -19.57 25.10
CA PRO A 153 11.52 -18.16 24.92
C PRO A 153 12.50 -17.25 25.65
N LYS A 154 13.05 -16.29 24.92
CA LYS A 154 14.00 -15.31 25.45
C LYS A 154 13.26 -14.04 25.88
N ARG A 155 13.44 -13.63 27.13
CA ARG A 155 12.90 -12.39 27.65
C ARG A 155 13.71 -11.19 27.12
N ILE A 156 13.03 -10.19 26.56
CA ILE A 156 13.60 -8.93 26.07
C ILE A 156 12.78 -7.81 26.70
N PRO A 157 13.43 -6.84 27.38
CA PRO A 157 12.71 -5.74 28.04
C PRO A 157 11.91 -4.88 27.05
N ALA A 158 10.83 -4.30 27.54
CA ALA A 158 10.09 -3.27 26.82
C ALA A 158 10.89 -1.96 26.77
N PHE A 159 10.63 -1.15 25.76
CA PHE A 159 11.30 0.13 25.53
C PHE A 159 11.22 1.03 26.77
N SER A 160 12.36 1.55 27.20
CA SER A 160 12.56 2.41 28.38
C SER A 160 12.31 1.74 29.75
N TYR A 161 12.25 0.41 29.82
CA TYR A 161 12.10 -0.32 31.09
C TYR A 161 13.41 -0.88 31.67
N SER A 162 14.49 -0.82 30.93
CA SER A 162 15.78 -1.37 31.39
C SER A 162 16.97 -0.57 30.88
N ASN A 163 18.17 -0.98 31.32
CA ASN A 163 19.43 -0.51 30.75
C ASN A 163 20.11 -1.61 29.91
N GLU A 164 19.34 -2.54 29.37
CA GLU A 164 19.87 -3.56 28.48
C GLU A 164 20.14 -2.99 27.09
N GLN A 165 21.11 -3.59 26.37
CA GLN A 165 21.48 -3.08 25.04
C GLN A 165 20.42 -3.30 23.97
N VAL A 166 19.45 -4.18 24.23
CA VAL A 166 18.38 -4.51 23.29
C VAL A 166 17.04 -4.45 24.01
N GLU A 167 16.14 -3.66 23.48
CA GLU A 167 14.77 -3.52 23.97
C GLU A 167 13.76 -3.61 22.83
N ILE A 168 12.50 -3.88 23.15
CA ILE A 168 11.40 -3.96 22.19
C ILE A 168 10.44 -2.78 22.39
N LEU A 169 10.31 -1.94 21.37
CA LEU A 169 9.21 -0.99 21.28
C LEU A 169 8.04 -1.70 20.59
N TYR A 170 6.99 -1.97 21.35
CA TYR A 170 5.77 -2.62 20.86
C TYR A 170 4.66 -1.59 20.71
N SER A 171 4.17 -1.41 19.49
CA SER A 171 3.11 -0.46 19.18
C SER A 171 1.82 -1.19 18.85
N LYS A 172 0.78 -0.87 19.61
CA LYS A 172 -0.57 -1.40 19.42
C LYS A 172 -1.62 -0.33 19.74
N PRO A 173 -2.67 -0.18 18.92
CA PRO A 173 -3.81 0.66 19.27
C PRO A 173 -4.64 -0.01 20.38
N TYR A 174 -5.48 0.79 21.01
CA TYR A 174 -6.47 0.27 21.94
C TYR A 174 -7.47 -0.63 21.18
N ALA A 175 -7.70 -1.82 21.72
CA ALA A 175 -8.75 -2.72 21.27
C ALA A 175 -9.61 -3.15 22.45
N VAL A 176 -10.93 -3.08 22.27
CA VAL A 176 -11.90 -3.40 23.34
C VAL A 176 -11.74 -4.86 23.78
N GLY A 177 -11.61 -5.06 25.09
CA GLY A 177 -11.42 -6.41 25.66
C GLY A 177 -10.01 -6.98 25.56
N MET A 178 -9.06 -6.25 24.91
CA MET A 178 -7.68 -6.70 24.71
C MET A 178 -6.71 -5.88 25.55
N LYS A 179 -6.10 -6.50 26.56
CA LYS A 179 -5.10 -5.85 27.41
C LYS A 179 -3.69 -5.94 26.83
N TYR A 180 -3.28 -7.13 26.41
CA TYR A 180 -1.90 -7.46 26.02
C TYR A 180 -1.64 -7.25 24.54
N TYR A 181 -2.62 -7.52 23.70
CA TYR A 181 -2.53 -7.50 22.25
C TYR A 181 -3.55 -6.54 21.65
N SER A 182 -3.49 -6.35 20.35
CA SER A 182 -4.51 -5.68 19.55
C SER A 182 -5.06 -6.63 18.49
N LEU A 183 -6.18 -6.29 17.91
CA LEU A 183 -6.78 -7.01 16.80
C LEU A 183 -6.56 -6.24 15.50
N PRO A 184 -6.47 -6.91 14.34
CA PRO A 184 -6.49 -6.23 13.06
C PRO A 184 -7.81 -5.46 12.87
N ASP A 185 -7.73 -4.34 12.17
CA ASP A 185 -8.90 -3.49 11.89
C ASP A 185 -9.99 -4.23 11.09
N TYR A 186 -9.59 -5.25 10.30
CA TYR A 186 -10.49 -6.09 9.51
C TYR A 186 -10.92 -7.40 10.21
N GLN A 187 -10.82 -7.46 11.53
CA GLN A 187 -11.15 -8.64 12.33
C GLN A 187 -12.49 -9.28 11.95
N GLY A 188 -13.52 -8.46 11.68
CA GLY A 188 -14.85 -8.95 11.28
C GLY A 188 -14.90 -9.67 9.92
N GLY A 189 -13.86 -9.51 9.09
CA GLY A 189 -13.75 -10.16 7.78
C GLY A 189 -13.06 -11.53 7.80
N LEU A 190 -12.40 -11.91 8.91
CA LEU A 190 -11.60 -13.13 8.94
C LEU A 190 -12.43 -14.42 8.76
N SER A 191 -13.69 -14.43 9.20
CA SER A 191 -14.62 -15.54 8.95
C SER A 191 -14.97 -15.68 7.46
N TYR A 192 -15.09 -14.57 6.75
CA TYR A 192 -15.33 -14.56 5.31
C TYR A 192 -14.08 -14.94 4.51
N ALA A 193 -12.88 -14.56 5.00
CA ALA A 193 -11.62 -15.02 4.42
C ALA A 193 -11.48 -16.55 4.56
N LYS A 194 -11.91 -17.14 5.68
CA LYS A 194 -11.97 -18.60 5.84
C LYS A 194 -13.01 -19.22 4.91
N LEU A 195 -14.19 -18.62 4.79
CA LEU A 195 -15.22 -19.12 3.89
C LEU A 195 -14.77 -19.11 2.42
N GLU A 196 -14.01 -18.08 1.98
CA GLU A 196 -13.42 -18.01 0.65
C GLU A 196 -12.47 -19.20 0.39
N GLU A 197 -11.65 -19.57 1.37
CA GLU A 197 -10.76 -20.74 1.31
C GLU A 197 -11.58 -22.04 1.18
N GLU A 198 -12.58 -22.25 2.04
CA GLU A 198 -13.41 -23.45 2.02
C GLU A 198 -14.18 -23.60 0.68
N ILE A 199 -14.62 -22.48 0.08
CA ILE A 199 -15.24 -22.49 -1.24
C ILE A 199 -14.23 -22.93 -2.31
N ALA A 200 -13.01 -22.39 -2.26
CA ALA A 200 -11.96 -22.76 -3.20
C ALA A 200 -11.61 -24.24 -3.09
N ASP A 201 -11.45 -24.76 -1.89
CA ASP A 201 -11.17 -26.18 -1.62
C ASP A 201 -12.30 -27.07 -2.12
N TYR A 202 -13.56 -26.66 -1.88
CA TYR A 202 -14.72 -27.39 -2.40
C TYR A 202 -14.71 -27.44 -3.93
N LEU A 203 -14.52 -26.30 -4.61
CA LEU A 203 -14.47 -26.24 -6.07
C LEU A 203 -13.34 -27.08 -6.66
N ILE A 204 -12.15 -27.05 -6.02
CA ILE A 204 -11.01 -27.89 -6.42
C ILE A 204 -11.38 -29.37 -6.30
N ASN A 205 -11.98 -29.76 -5.18
CA ASN A 205 -12.44 -31.13 -4.97
C ASN A 205 -13.46 -31.58 -6.01
N GLU A 206 -14.44 -30.72 -6.34
CA GLU A 206 -15.45 -31.01 -7.37
C GLU A 206 -14.81 -31.19 -8.75
N VAL A 207 -13.90 -30.30 -9.14
CA VAL A 207 -13.15 -30.41 -10.41
C VAL A 207 -12.30 -31.68 -10.44
N GLN A 208 -11.61 -32.02 -9.35
CA GLN A 208 -10.79 -33.23 -9.26
C GLN A 208 -11.62 -34.51 -9.33
N ASN A 209 -12.82 -34.50 -8.77
CA ASN A 209 -13.75 -35.64 -8.78
C ASN A 209 -14.59 -35.69 -10.08
N GLY A 210 -14.34 -34.78 -11.04
CA GLY A 210 -15.03 -34.76 -12.34
C GLY A 210 -16.51 -34.49 -12.24
N PHE A 211 -16.94 -33.68 -11.26
CA PHE A 211 -18.34 -33.38 -10.95
C PHE A 211 -19.23 -34.62 -10.73
N SER A 212 -18.59 -35.78 -10.47
CA SER A 212 -19.32 -36.99 -10.19
C SER A 212 -19.58 -37.12 -8.68
N GLY A 213 -20.84 -37.08 -8.29
CA GLY A 213 -21.26 -37.33 -6.91
C GLY A 213 -20.71 -38.65 -6.33
N THR A 214 -20.88 -38.86 -5.03
CA THR A 214 -20.44 -40.07 -4.35
C THR A 214 -20.99 -41.29 -5.05
N LYS A 215 -20.11 -42.14 -5.60
CA LYS A 215 -20.51 -43.38 -6.25
C LYS A 215 -20.78 -44.45 -5.20
N VAL A 216 -21.94 -45.06 -5.24
CA VAL A 216 -22.29 -46.20 -4.38
C VAL A 216 -22.16 -47.48 -5.19
N VAL A 217 -21.25 -48.36 -4.79
CA VAL A 217 -21.10 -49.69 -5.36
C VAL A 217 -21.79 -50.68 -4.44
N ASN A 218 -22.93 -51.20 -4.88
CA ASN A 218 -23.71 -52.18 -4.14
C ASN A 218 -23.37 -53.60 -4.57
N PHE A 219 -22.92 -54.44 -3.63
CA PHE A 219 -22.78 -55.86 -3.82
C PHE A 219 -24.01 -56.54 -3.20
N ASN A 220 -24.88 -57.12 -4.04
CA ASN A 220 -26.17 -57.65 -3.63
C ASN A 220 -26.21 -59.22 -3.58
N ASN A 221 -25.03 -59.84 -3.46
CA ASN A 221 -24.86 -61.30 -3.51
C ASN A 221 -24.67 -61.93 -2.11
N GLY A 222 -25.19 -61.30 -1.07
CA GLY A 222 -24.98 -61.69 0.30
C GLY A 222 -23.86 -60.89 0.98
N VAL A 223 -23.79 -60.93 2.31
CA VAL A 223 -22.77 -60.24 3.11
C VAL A 223 -21.58 -61.16 3.30
N PRO A 224 -20.41 -60.87 2.68
CA PRO A 224 -19.19 -61.63 2.86
C PRO A 224 -18.63 -61.53 4.29
N THR A 225 -17.69 -62.37 4.65
CA THR A 225 -16.95 -62.27 5.92
C THR A 225 -16.15 -60.95 5.96
N GLU A 226 -15.84 -60.42 7.14
CA GLU A 226 -15.11 -59.16 7.31
C GLU A 226 -13.78 -59.10 6.52
N GLU A 227 -13.04 -60.20 6.50
CA GLU A 227 -11.81 -60.32 5.72
C GLU A 227 -12.06 -60.19 4.22
N GLN A 228 -13.10 -60.86 3.70
CA GLN A 228 -13.48 -60.74 2.29
C GLN A 228 -14.00 -59.34 1.93
N GLN A 229 -14.72 -58.70 2.85
CA GLN A 229 -15.14 -57.31 2.66
C GLN A 229 -13.96 -56.35 2.52
N GLN A 230 -12.93 -56.51 3.34
CA GLN A 230 -11.72 -55.68 3.26
C GLN A 230 -10.96 -55.89 1.95
N ILE A 231 -10.85 -57.16 1.48
CA ILE A 231 -10.22 -57.46 0.19
C ILE A 231 -11.00 -56.83 -0.98
N ILE A 232 -12.33 -56.95 -0.95
CA ILE A 232 -13.21 -56.39 -1.98
C ILE A 232 -13.13 -54.84 -1.94
N LYS A 233 -13.24 -54.24 -0.76
CA LYS A 233 -13.06 -52.78 -0.58
C LYS A 233 -11.70 -52.31 -1.13
N GLY A 234 -10.62 -52.98 -0.83
CA GLY A 234 -9.30 -52.69 -1.32
C GLY A 234 -9.20 -52.76 -2.85
N LYS A 235 -9.77 -53.77 -3.48
CA LYS A 235 -9.82 -53.92 -4.94
C LYS A 235 -10.69 -52.86 -5.61
N VAL A 236 -11.87 -52.56 -5.07
CA VAL A 236 -12.77 -51.52 -5.60
C VAL A 236 -12.11 -50.15 -5.50
N LEU A 237 -11.54 -49.82 -4.35
CA LEU A 237 -10.82 -48.59 -4.17
C LEU A 237 -9.63 -48.48 -5.13
N SER A 238 -8.82 -49.55 -5.30
CA SER A 238 -7.66 -49.51 -6.20
C SER A 238 -8.03 -49.40 -7.68
N GLN A 239 -9.21 -49.85 -8.09
CA GLN A 239 -9.69 -49.79 -9.49
C GLN A 239 -10.51 -48.55 -9.81
N LEU A 240 -11.25 -48.03 -8.85
CA LEU A 240 -12.14 -46.84 -9.04
C LEU A 240 -11.54 -45.54 -8.55
N THR A 241 -10.62 -45.59 -7.60
CA THR A 241 -9.87 -44.40 -7.18
C THR A 241 -8.53 -44.38 -7.91
N GLY A 242 -8.46 -43.65 -9.00
CA GLY A 242 -7.17 -43.23 -9.55
C GLY A 242 -6.41 -42.36 -8.54
N SER A 243 -5.27 -41.85 -8.89
CA SER A 243 -4.41 -40.97 -8.02
C SER A 243 -5.13 -39.73 -7.42
N ARG A 244 -6.42 -39.56 -7.68
CA ARG A 244 -7.24 -38.38 -7.32
C ARG A 244 -8.51 -38.73 -6.51
N GLY A 245 -8.53 -39.75 -5.72
CA GLY A 245 -9.44 -40.00 -4.59
C GLY A 245 -10.93 -39.75 -4.81
N GLN A 246 -11.62 -40.48 -5.72
CA GLN A 246 -13.08 -40.40 -5.81
C GLN A 246 -13.74 -40.96 -4.54
N LYS A 247 -14.78 -40.26 -4.04
CA LYS A 247 -15.60 -40.76 -2.92
C LYS A 247 -16.42 -41.95 -3.38
N VAL A 248 -16.02 -43.18 -2.99
CA VAL A 248 -16.73 -44.41 -3.30
C VAL A 248 -17.21 -45.07 -2.01
N ILE A 249 -18.51 -45.26 -1.90
CA ILE A 249 -19.11 -46.06 -0.82
C ILE A 249 -19.31 -47.47 -1.33
N VAL A 250 -18.74 -48.46 -0.64
CA VAL A 250 -18.94 -49.87 -0.94
C VAL A 250 -19.92 -50.44 0.08
N ALA A 251 -21.06 -50.86 -0.38
CA ALA A 251 -22.10 -51.46 0.44
C ALA A 251 -22.28 -52.96 0.11
N PHE A 252 -22.38 -53.81 1.12
CA PHE A 252 -22.65 -55.24 0.99
C PHE A 252 -24.05 -55.50 1.51
N ASN A 253 -24.93 -56.02 0.64
CA ASN A 253 -26.34 -56.23 0.95
C ASN A 253 -26.71 -57.69 0.74
N ASN A 254 -27.71 -58.18 1.48
CA ASN A 254 -28.17 -59.55 1.38
C ASN A 254 -28.84 -59.89 0.06
N ASN A 255 -29.55 -58.92 -0.48
CA ASN A 255 -30.30 -59.06 -1.76
C ASN A 255 -30.46 -57.66 -2.38
N GLN A 256 -31.11 -57.61 -3.56
CA GLN A 256 -31.31 -56.37 -4.29
C GLN A 256 -32.37 -55.44 -3.64
N GLU A 257 -33.28 -56.02 -2.83
CA GLU A 257 -34.31 -55.24 -2.11
C GLU A 257 -33.72 -54.48 -0.91
N SER A 258 -32.63 -54.96 -0.35
CA SER A 258 -31.90 -54.35 0.77
C SER A 258 -30.72 -53.46 0.33
N LYS A 259 -30.67 -53.05 -0.94
CA LYS A 259 -29.59 -52.22 -1.47
C LYS A 259 -29.49 -50.89 -0.71
N THR A 260 -28.26 -50.51 -0.42
CA THR A 260 -27.97 -49.21 0.18
C THR A 260 -28.22 -48.11 -0.88
N THR A 261 -29.17 -47.21 -0.63
CA THR A 261 -29.37 -46.02 -1.44
C THR A 261 -28.80 -44.85 -0.69
N VAL A 262 -28.08 -43.99 -1.42
CA VAL A 262 -27.71 -42.67 -0.95
C VAL A 262 -28.63 -41.76 -1.74
N ASP A 263 -29.60 -41.18 -1.08
CA ASP A 263 -30.43 -40.16 -1.69
C ASP A 263 -29.61 -38.89 -1.72
N ASP A 264 -29.07 -38.56 -2.89
CA ASP A 264 -28.52 -37.25 -3.14
C ASP A 264 -29.66 -36.24 -3.01
N LEU A 265 -29.61 -35.34 -2.06
CA LEU A 265 -30.38 -34.12 -2.09
C LEU A 265 -29.72 -33.23 -3.14
N PRO A 266 -30.23 -33.17 -4.38
CA PRO A 266 -29.62 -32.29 -5.35
C PRO A 266 -29.92 -30.86 -4.89
N LEU A 267 -28.87 -30.12 -4.55
CA LEU A 267 -28.93 -28.67 -4.53
C LEU A 267 -29.10 -28.25 -6.00
N ASN A 268 -30.35 -28.09 -6.44
CA ASN A 268 -30.69 -27.80 -7.83
C ASN A 268 -30.03 -26.55 -8.39
N ASP A 269 -29.54 -25.63 -7.52
CA ASP A 269 -28.93 -24.33 -7.86
C ASP A 269 -27.50 -24.21 -7.30
N ALA A 270 -26.78 -25.34 -7.14
CA ALA A 270 -25.44 -25.35 -6.55
C ALA A 270 -24.46 -24.34 -7.20
N PRO A 271 -24.35 -24.23 -8.54
CA PRO A 271 -23.43 -23.26 -9.15
C PRO A 271 -23.78 -21.81 -8.84
N GLU A 272 -25.06 -21.44 -8.87
CA GLU A 272 -25.53 -20.08 -8.56
C GLU A 272 -25.30 -19.76 -7.08
N HIS A 273 -25.51 -20.73 -6.19
CA HIS A 273 -25.26 -20.58 -4.76
C HIS A 273 -23.78 -20.32 -4.45
N TYR A 274 -22.86 -21.04 -5.10
CA TYR A 274 -21.41 -20.81 -4.91
C TYR A 274 -20.96 -19.50 -5.50
N THR A 275 -21.51 -19.06 -6.62
CA THR A 275 -21.25 -17.73 -7.19
C THR A 275 -21.67 -16.65 -6.21
N TYR A 276 -22.88 -16.74 -5.66
CA TYR A 276 -23.38 -15.81 -4.64
C TYR A 276 -22.46 -15.77 -3.40
N LEU A 277 -22.09 -16.93 -2.86
CA LEU A 277 -21.19 -17.00 -1.69
C LEU A 277 -19.83 -16.38 -1.96
N SER A 278 -19.25 -16.64 -3.14
CA SER A 278 -17.98 -16.06 -3.55
C SER A 278 -18.05 -14.53 -3.64
N GLU A 279 -19.09 -13.98 -4.28
CA GLU A 279 -19.31 -12.54 -4.37
C GLU A 279 -19.54 -11.91 -2.99
N GLU A 280 -20.29 -12.58 -2.12
CA GLU A 280 -20.54 -12.10 -0.76
C GLU A 280 -19.26 -12.09 0.09
N CYS A 281 -18.38 -13.08 -0.05
CA CYS A 281 -17.06 -13.07 0.59
C CYS A 281 -16.26 -11.84 0.20
N VAL A 282 -16.16 -11.54 -1.10
CA VAL A 282 -15.44 -10.35 -1.60
C VAL A 282 -16.02 -9.08 -0.99
N LYS A 283 -17.35 -8.89 -1.02
CA LYS A 283 -18.02 -7.71 -0.47
C LYS A 283 -17.76 -7.54 1.03
N LYS A 284 -17.87 -8.62 1.82
CA LYS A 284 -17.70 -8.59 3.28
C LYS A 284 -16.25 -8.38 3.69
N ILE A 285 -15.29 -8.98 2.98
CA ILE A 285 -13.86 -8.74 3.22
C ILE A 285 -13.53 -7.27 2.92
N MET A 286 -13.98 -6.72 1.80
CA MET A 286 -13.77 -5.30 1.47
C MET A 286 -14.40 -4.37 2.51
N LEU A 287 -15.63 -4.65 2.92
CA LEU A 287 -16.31 -3.87 3.96
C LEU A 287 -15.52 -3.91 5.29
N ALA A 288 -15.00 -5.08 5.67
CA ALA A 288 -14.22 -5.24 6.89
C ALA A 288 -12.91 -4.44 6.85
N HIS A 289 -12.31 -4.27 5.68
CA HIS A 289 -11.14 -3.42 5.46
C HIS A 289 -11.47 -1.92 5.30
N ASN A 290 -12.75 -1.54 5.41
CA ASN A 290 -13.25 -0.18 5.17
C ASN A 290 -12.93 0.35 3.77
N VAL A 291 -12.90 -0.54 2.76
CA VAL A 291 -12.70 -0.15 1.36
C VAL A 291 -13.88 0.69 0.89
N THR A 292 -13.62 1.94 0.52
CA THR A 292 -14.64 2.92 0.11
C THR A 292 -15.19 2.66 -1.28
N SER A 293 -14.39 2.11 -2.20
CA SER A 293 -14.82 1.66 -3.52
C SER A 293 -13.97 0.49 -4.01
N PRO A 294 -14.58 -0.59 -4.55
CA PRO A 294 -13.85 -1.71 -5.16
C PRO A 294 -12.94 -1.29 -6.33
N LEU A 295 -13.27 -0.17 -6.99
CA LEU A 295 -12.48 0.40 -8.09
C LEU A 295 -11.06 0.77 -7.68
N LEU A 296 -10.82 1.14 -6.40
CA LEU A 296 -9.48 1.42 -5.87
C LEU A 296 -8.53 0.21 -5.96
N PHE A 297 -9.08 -1.00 -6.02
CA PHE A 297 -8.33 -2.25 -6.09
C PHE A 297 -8.47 -2.95 -7.44
N GLY A 298 -8.95 -2.24 -8.48
CA GLY A 298 -9.09 -2.77 -9.82
C GLY A 298 -10.30 -3.69 -10.03
N LEU A 299 -11.21 -3.76 -9.07
CA LEU A 299 -12.45 -4.53 -9.15
C LEU A 299 -13.57 -3.60 -9.61
N GLY A 300 -13.69 -3.37 -10.92
CA GLY A 300 -14.72 -2.53 -11.53
C GLY A 300 -15.83 -3.34 -12.14
N SER A 301 -17.05 -2.76 -12.20
CA SER A 301 -18.12 -3.26 -13.05
C SER A 301 -17.73 -3.15 -14.54
N ALA A 302 -18.32 -3.98 -15.38
CA ALA A 302 -18.01 -4.14 -16.82
C ALA A 302 -18.08 -2.85 -17.68
N ASN A 303 -18.42 -1.71 -17.12
CA ASN A 303 -18.65 -0.45 -17.84
C ASN A 303 -17.39 0.44 -18.03
N GLY A 304 -16.20 -0.04 -17.69
CA GLY A 304 -14.94 0.66 -17.99
C GLY A 304 -14.54 1.75 -16.98
N PHE A 305 -13.24 1.99 -16.86
CA PHE A 305 -12.64 2.97 -15.93
C PHE A 305 -12.95 4.45 -16.28
N SER A 306 -13.34 4.76 -17.51
CA SER A 306 -13.41 6.14 -18.00
C SER A 306 -14.62 6.94 -17.54
N SER A 307 -15.69 6.29 -17.06
CA SER A 307 -16.90 7.01 -16.59
C SER A 307 -16.90 7.33 -15.08
N ASN A 308 -15.92 6.84 -14.31
CA ASN A 308 -15.93 6.88 -12.85
C ASN A 308 -14.68 7.57 -12.24
N ALA A 309 -14.00 8.44 -12.97
CA ALA A 309 -12.78 9.11 -12.48
C ALA A 309 -13.04 9.93 -11.20
N ASP A 310 -14.14 10.66 -11.14
CA ASP A 310 -14.53 11.45 -9.96
C ASP A 310 -14.91 10.56 -8.77
N GLU A 311 -15.55 9.41 -9.02
CA GLU A 311 -15.85 8.44 -7.97
C GLU A 311 -14.57 7.87 -7.36
N ILE A 312 -13.61 7.46 -8.20
CA ILE A 312 -12.31 6.93 -7.74
C ILE A 312 -11.58 7.99 -6.94
N LYS A 313 -11.55 9.24 -7.42
CA LYS A 313 -10.92 10.37 -6.72
C LYS A 313 -11.52 10.58 -5.32
N ASN A 314 -12.83 10.72 -5.23
CA ASN A 314 -13.52 10.93 -3.97
C ASN A 314 -13.37 9.73 -3.02
N ALA A 315 -13.48 8.51 -3.54
CA ALA A 315 -13.26 7.29 -2.78
C ALA A 315 -11.81 7.18 -2.26
N SER A 316 -10.82 7.58 -3.07
CA SER A 316 -9.41 7.59 -2.69
C SER A 316 -9.14 8.58 -1.55
N ILE A 317 -9.65 9.81 -1.63
CA ILE A 317 -9.51 10.84 -0.59
C ILE A 317 -10.16 10.37 0.71
N LEU A 318 -11.37 9.81 0.63
CA LEU A 318 -12.08 9.31 1.80
C LEU A 318 -11.32 8.14 2.44
N PHE A 319 -10.81 7.20 1.63
CA PHE A 319 -10.04 6.06 2.08
C PHE A 319 -8.72 6.48 2.74
N ASP A 320 -8.03 7.46 2.15
CA ASP A 320 -6.80 8.03 2.70
C ASP A 320 -7.05 8.59 4.10
N ASN A 321 -8.06 9.43 4.26
CA ASN A 321 -8.38 10.07 5.53
C ASN A 321 -8.91 9.11 6.60
N MET A 322 -9.70 8.08 6.22
CA MET A 322 -10.33 7.17 7.18
C MET A 322 -9.47 5.97 7.56
N VAL A 323 -8.61 5.50 6.65
CA VAL A 323 -7.86 4.24 6.83
C VAL A 323 -6.36 4.47 6.83
N ILE A 324 -5.83 5.20 5.84
CA ILE A 324 -4.39 5.31 5.63
C ILE A 324 -3.75 6.22 6.67
N LYS A 325 -4.19 7.47 6.77
CA LYS A 325 -3.62 8.46 7.70
C LYS A 325 -3.64 8.00 9.17
N PRO A 326 -4.73 7.47 9.72
CA PRO A 326 -4.73 7.00 11.11
C PRO A 326 -3.71 5.90 11.39
N ILE A 327 -3.41 5.04 10.41
CA ILE A 327 -2.37 4.02 10.55
C ILE A 327 -0.98 4.65 10.43
N GLN A 328 -0.78 5.59 9.51
CA GLN A 328 0.47 6.35 9.38
C GLN A 328 0.80 7.10 10.66
N ASP A 329 -0.17 7.78 11.27
CA ASP A 329 0.00 8.53 12.52
C ASP A 329 0.48 7.64 13.67
N GLN A 330 -0.08 6.44 13.81
CA GLN A 330 0.36 5.48 14.82
C GLN A 330 1.79 4.99 14.61
N ILE A 331 2.20 4.80 13.36
CA ILE A 331 3.58 4.41 13.02
C ILE A 331 4.53 5.57 13.29
N ILE A 332 4.14 6.79 12.92
CA ILE A 332 4.91 8.01 13.17
C ILE A 332 5.09 8.23 14.68
N GLU A 333 4.03 8.08 15.48
CA GLU A 333 4.12 8.19 16.95
C GLU A 333 5.19 7.24 17.55
N ALA A 334 5.29 6.01 17.04
CA ALA A 334 6.31 5.07 17.48
C ALA A 334 7.73 5.52 17.06
N PHE A 335 7.86 6.06 15.84
CA PHE A 335 9.15 6.57 15.35
C PHE A 335 9.56 7.86 16.07
N ASP A 336 8.62 8.73 16.40
CA ASP A 336 8.90 9.94 17.19
C ASP A 336 9.47 9.59 18.57
N LYS A 337 8.99 8.54 19.22
CA LYS A 337 9.57 8.04 20.49
C LYS A 337 11.02 7.61 20.33
N ILE A 338 11.35 6.90 19.23
CA ILE A 338 12.71 6.45 18.92
C ILE A 338 13.62 7.65 18.63
N LEU A 339 13.15 8.59 17.80
CA LEU A 339 13.92 9.78 17.41
C LEU A 339 14.13 10.73 18.58
N ALA A 340 13.11 10.95 19.42
CA ALA A 340 13.18 11.79 20.60
C ALA A 340 14.24 11.31 21.60
N TYR A 341 14.45 9.99 21.73
CA TYR A 341 15.52 9.44 22.56
C TYR A 341 16.91 9.92 22.12
N ASN A 342 17.11 10.07 20.82
CA ASN A 342 18.36 10.60 20.24
C ASN A 342 18.39 12.14 20.17
N GLY A 343 17.37 12.83 20.68
CA GLY A 343 17.24 14.29 20.60
C GLY A 343 16.90 14.82 19.21
N ILE A 344 16.38 13.96 18.33
CA ILE A 344 15.96 14.31 16.97
C ILE A 344 14.50 14.73 17.02
N THR A 345 14.19 15.92 16.51
CA THR A 345 12.84 16.46 16.45
C THR A 345 12.50 16.84 15.02
N LEU A 346 11.91 15.90 14.29
CA LEU A 346 11.50 16.07 12.90
C LEU A 346 9.97 15.96 12.79
N LYS A 347 9.38 16.67 11.83
CA LYS A 347 7.97 16.51 11.48
C LYS A 347 7.84 15.42 10.44
N LEU A 348 7.60 14.19 10.88
CA LEU A 348 7.53 13.01 10.03
C LEU A 348 6.23 12.95 9.23
N PHE A 349 6.30 12.41 8.03
CA PHE A 349 5.15 12.05 7.21
C PHE A 349 5.52 10.95 6.20
N PHE A 350 4.52 10.24 5.69
CA PHE A 350 4.68 9.33 4.57
C PHE A 350 4.34 10.04 3.25
N LYS A 351 5.21 9.91 2.26
CA LYS A 351 4.96 10.44 0.91
C LYS A 351 3.86 9.63 0.24
N THR A 352 2.76 10.27 -0.13
CA THR A 352 1.60 9.59 -0.71
C THR A 352 1.88 9.03 -2.12
N LEU A 353 1.07 8.04 -2.54
CA LEU A 353 1.05 7.46 -3.89
C LEU A 353 -0.03 8.10 -4.77
N GLN A 354 -0.63 9.22 -4.36
CA GLN A 354 -1.70 9.84 -5.14
C GLN A 354 -1.24 10.09 -6.58
N PRO A 355 -2.04 9.68 -7.58
CA PRO A 355 -1.77 10.06 -8.96
C PRO A 355 -1.78 11.58 -9.08
N LEU A 356 -0.82 12.14 -9.83
CA LEU A 356 -0.72 13.58 -10.05
C LEU A 356 -1.96 14.17 -10.75
N GLU A 357 -2.74 13.33 -11.43
CA GLU A 357 -4.04 13.69 -12.03
C GLU A 357 -5.10 14.10 -11.00
N PHE A 358 -4.95 13.73 -9.72
CA PHE A 358 -5.84 14.13 -8.64
C PHE A 358 -5.45 15.46 -7.97
N VAL A 359 -4.34 16.05 -8.37
CA VAL A 359 -4.01 17.41 -7.95
C VAL A 359 -4.82 18.34 -8.84
N ASP A 360 -5.97 18.82 -8.38
CA ASP A 360 -6.73 19.87 -9.03
C ASP A 360 -5.89 21.16 -9.05
N LEU A 361 -5.24 21.39 -10.18
CA LEU A 361 -4.55 22.65 -10.43
C LEU A 361 -5.54 23.85 -10.51
N GLU A 362 -6.84 23.57 -10.66
CA GLU A 362 -7.91 24.56 -10.65
C GLU A 362 -8.28 25.05 -9.23
N ASN A 363 -8.01 24.24 -8.20
CA ASN A 363 -8.17 24.60 -6.79
C ASN A 363 -6.78 24.53 -6.12
N ALA A 364 -5.88 25.42 -6.52
CA ALA A 364 -4.60 25.58 -5.83
C ALA A 364 -4.89 25.99 -4.38
N GLN A 365 -5.00 24.99 -3.52
CA GLN A 365 -5.07 25.20 -2.08
C GLN A 365 -3.81 25.96 -1.64
N ASN A 366 -3.95 26.79 -0.64
CA ASN A 366 -2.84 27.53 -0.07
C ASN A 366 -1.72 26.57 0.35
N GLU A 367 -0.44 26.94 0.16
CA GLU A 367 0.73 26.07 0.47
C GLU A 367 0.66 25.39 1.83
N GLU A 368 0.14 26.11 2.83
CA GLU A 368 -0.06 25.60 4.18
C GLU A 368 -1.12 24.50 4.23
N GLN A 369 -2.21 24.62 3.48
CA GLN A 369 -3.28 23.61 3.43
C GLN A 369 -2.85 22.33 2.70
N VAL A 370 -2.09 22.47 1.60
CA VAL A 370 -1.54 21.32 0.88
C VAL A 370 -0.43 20.64 1.69
N ALA A 371 0.38 21.41 2.42
CA ALA A 371 1.39 20.87 3.33
C ALA A 371 0.75 20.16 4.53
N GLU A 372 -0.34 20.67 5.07
CA GLU A 372 -1.10 20.05 6.15
C GLU A 372 -1.83 18.77 5.68
N GLU A 373 -2.45 18.78 4.48
CA GLU A 373 -3.23 17.66 3.98
C GLU A 373 -2.37 16.55 3.36
N THR A 374 -1.28 16.89 2.69
CA THR A 374 -0.42 15.90 1.99
C THR A 374 0.89 15.62 2.70
N GLY A 375 1.20 16.38 3.76
CA GLY A 375 2.51 16.34 4.42
C GLY A 375 3.66 16.82 3.52
N THR A 376 3.38 17.53 2.44
CA THR A 376 4.38 17.95 1.46
C THR A 376 4.45 19.47 1.39
N GLU A 377 5.56 20.06 1.88
CA GLU A 377 5.84 21.50 1.60
C GLU A 377 6.09 21.67 0.10
N LEU A 378 5.15 22.30 -0.58
CA LEU A 378 5.33 22.76 -1.95
C LEU A 378 6.14 24.07 -1.91
N SER A 379 7.40 24.06 -2.33
CA SER A 379 7.99 25.29 -2.78
C SER A 379 7.31 25.66 -4.10
N LYS A 380 6.69 26.85 -4.16
CA LYS A 380 5.78 27.32 -5.23
C LYS A 380 6.25 27.06 -6.65
N ASP A 381 7.56 27.01 -6.85
CA ASP A 381 8.15 27.11 -8.17
C ASP A 381 8.66 25.78 -8.76
N PHE A 382 9.07 24.84 -7.92
CA PHE A 382 9.80 23.66 -8.40
C PHE A 382 8.90 22.43 -8.59
N LYS A 383 7.89 22.26 -7.74
CA LYS A 383 7.11 21.02 -7.70
C LYS A 383 6.00 20.93 -8.74
N ILE A 384 5.35 22.07 -9.09
CA ILE A 384 4.36 22.08 -10.16
C ILE A 384 5.04 21.85 -11.51
N ALA A 385 6.21 22.48 -11.73
CA ALA A 385 7.01 22.26 -12.92
C ALA A 385 7.49 20.80 -13.02
N GLU A 386 7.97 20.23 -11.92
CA GLU A 386 8.40 18.82 -11.89
C GLU A 386 7.22 17.85 -12.07
N ALA A 387 6.05 18.16 -11.50
CA ALA A 387 4.85 17.38 -11.68
C ALA A 387 4.38 17.38 -13.14
N LEU A 388 4.35 18.52 -13.80
CA LEU A 388 3.96 18.66 -15.20
C LEU A 388 4.97 18.00 -16.15
N ILE A 389 6.27 18.06 -15.84
CA ILE A 389 7.31 17.33 -16.59
C ILE A 389 7.14 15.82 -16.43
N ASN A 390 6.82 15.37 -15.22
CA ASN A 390 6.63 13.94 -14.93
C ASN A 390 5.32 13.38 -15.51
N LEU A 391 4.34 14.24 -15.86
CA LEU A 391 3.15 13.85 -16.62
C LEU A 391 3.46 13.52 -18.09
N GLY A 392 4.69 13.75 -18.56
CA GLY A 392 5.11 13.39 -19.90
C GLY A 392 4.36 14.17 -20.97
N GLU A 393 4.07 15.48 -20.75
CA GLU A 393 3.47 16.31 -21.79
C GLU A 393 4.37 16.35 -23.02
N ASP A 394 3.82 15.93 -24.16
CA ASP A 394 4.49 15.94 -25.45
C ASP A 394 4.86 17.38 -25.91
N GLU A 395 5.73 17.48 -26.89
CA GLU A 395 6.04 18.78 -27.48
C GLU A 395 4.78 19.43 -28.10
N PRO A 396 4.65 20.77 -28.03
CA PRO A 396 3.50 21.45 -28.62
C PRO A 396 3.42 21.16 -30.12
N GLU A 397 2.23 20.79 -30.62
CA GLU A 397 2.00 20.41 -32.04
C GLU A 397 2.50 21.43 -33.09
N ASN A 398 2.76 22.68 -32.69
CA ASN A 398 3.22 23.77 -33.57
C ASN A 398 4.64 24.26 -33.20
N SER A 399 5.48 23.43 -32.60
CA SER A 399 6.90 23.78 -32.47
C SER A 399 7.60 23.56 -33.81
N ILE A 400 8.42 24.51 -34.23
CA ILE A 400 9.26 24.45 -35.43
C ILE A 400 10.69 24.70 -35.03
N LEU A 401 11.61 23.94 -35.61
CA LEU A 401 13.04 24.22 -35.49
C LEU A 401 13.34 25.57 -36.15
N ILE A 402 13.82 26.55 -35.39
CA ILE A 402 14.13 27.88 -35.86
C ILE A 402 15.60 27.99 -36.20
N ASP A 403 16.48 27.47 -35.38
CA ASP A 403 17.93 27.58 -35.56
C ASP A 403 18.68 26.55 -34.74
N GLU A 404 19.86 26.14 -35.23
CA GLU A 404 20.84 25.30 -34.53
C GLU A 404 22.19 26.03 -34.56
N PHE A 405 22.80 26.20 -33.39
CA PHE A 405 24.11 26.83 -33.30
C PHE A 405 24.99 26.17 -32.24
N PRO A 406 26.33 26.14 -32.46
CA PRO A 406 27.25 25.55 -31.52
C PRO A 406 27.29 26.34 -30.22
N VAL A 407 27.28 25.65 -29.06
CA VAL A 407 27.43 26.25 -27.76
C VAL A 407 28.86 25.97 -27.25
N ASP A 408 29.56 27.03 -26.86
CA ASP A 408 30.92 26.90 -26.28
C ASP A 408 30.84 26.47 -24.81
N TYR A 409 31.33 25.27 -24.52
CA TYR A 409 31.30 24.65 -23.19
C TYR A 409 32.56 24.87 -22.37
N ASP A 410 33.63 25.42 -22.95
CA ASP A 410 34.94 25.54 -22.26
C ASP A 410 35.04 26.73 -21.30
N SER A 411 33.96 27.51 -21.12
CA SER A 411 33.94 28.63 -20.21
C SER A 411 33.15 28.32 -18.94
N ASP A 412 33.78 27.61 -18.00
CA ASP A 412 33.21 27.28 -16.69
C ASP A 412 32.95 28.48 -15.78
N ASP A 413 33.37 29.70 -16.17
CA ASP A 413 33.36 30.88 -15.28
C ASP A 413 32.72 32.17 -15.85
N LYS A 414 32.00 32.09 -16.98
CA LYS A 414 31.25 33.27 -17.47
C LYS A 414 29.76 33.02 -17.45
N GLU A 415 29.13 33.59 -16.42
CA GLU A 415 27.68 33.73 -16.39
C GLU A 415 27.16 34.29 -17.73
N ASN A 416 26.63 33.41 -18.60
CA ASN A 416 25.35 33.62 -19.22
C ASN A 416 25.22 34.60 -20.41
N GLU A 417 26.17 34.74 -21.31
CA GLU A 417 25.94 35.52 -22.52
C GLU A 417 25.52 34.69 -23.75
N THR A 418 25.74 33.39 -23.78
CA THR A 418 25.60 32.56 -25.00
C THR A 418 24.16 32.30 -25.46
N LEU A 419 23.19 32.23 -24.54
CA LEU A 419 21.78 32.00 -24.87
C LEU A 419 20.81 33.12 -24.47
N SER A 420 21.29 34.20 -23.85
CA SER A 420 20.41 35.32 -23.50
C SER A 420 20.30 36.33 -24.65
N LYS A 421 19.12 36.53 -25.19
CA LYS A 421 18.80 37.59 -26.13
C LYS A 421 18.26 38.85 -25.44
N GLU A 422 18.47 39.03 -24.12
CA GLU A 422 17.93 40.20 -23.41
C GLU A 422 18.69 41.47 -23.72
N PRO A 423 18.03 42.50 -24.24
CA PRO A 423 18.60 43.86 -24.33
C PRO A 423 18.77 44.42 -22.91
N LYS A 424 19.83 45.20 -22.68
CA LYS A 424 20.06 45.92 -21.40
C LYS A 424 18.89 46.87 -21.10
N GLN A 425 17.95 46.43 -20.27
CA GLN A 425 16.75 47.17 -19.89
C GLN A 425 16.87 47.75 -18.47
N SER A 426 16.09 48.82 -18.18
CA SER A 426 16.01 49.43 -16.85
C SER A 426 15.36 48.45 -15.84
N LEU A 427 15.68 48.55 -14.55
CA LEU A 427 15.14 47.69 -13.48
C LEU A 427 13.60 47.63 -13.46
N LEU A 428 12.92 48.76 -13.73
CA LEU A 428 11.46 48.79 -13.77
C LEU A 428 10.87 48.03 -14.96
N SER A 429 11.49 48.14 -16.14
CA SER A 429 11.06 47.38 -17.32
C SER A 429 11.32 45.88 -17.17
N LYS A 430 12.39 45.49 -16.46
CA LYS A 430 12.65 44.09 -16.12
C LYS A 430 11.58 43.48 -15.22
N ILE A 431 11.11 44.23 -14.21
CA ILE A 431 10.03 43.74 -13.30
C ILE A 431 8.71 43.60 -14.06
N VAL A 432 8.34 44.57 -14.90
CA VAL A 432 7.10 44.48 -15.70
C VAL A 432 7.16 43.35 -16.70
N ASN A 433 8.31 43.12 -17.35
CA ASN A 433 8.50 42.01 -18.27
C ASN A 433 8.54 40.67 -17.55
N LEU A 434 9.05 40.59 -16.33
CA LEU A 434 9.07 39.37 -15.53
C LEU A 434 7.65 38.92 -15.17
N VAL A 435 6.79 39.85 -14.76
CA VAL A 435 5.39 39.57 -14.37
C VAL A 435 4.56 39.13 -15.58
N SER A 436 4.84 39.65 -16.77
CA SER A 436 4.02 39.37 -17.97
C SER A 436 4.52 38.27 -18.86
N THR A 437 5.80 37.91 -18.80
CA THR A 437 6.44 36.90 -19.67
C THR A 437 7.11 35.77 -18.90
N GLY A 438 7.02 35.76 -17.58
CA GLY A 438 7.65 34.77 -16.70
C GLY A 438 9.18 34.87 -16.62
N ASP A 439 9.76 34.04 -15.78
CA ASP A 439 11.21 33.92 -15.62
C ASP A 439 11.78 32.93 -16.66
N ASN A 440 13.03 33.14 -17.08
CA ASN A 440 13.71 32.28 -18.03
C ASN A 440 15.15 31.95 -17.58
N ARG A 441 15.60 30.75 -17.80
CA ARG A 441 16.94 30.28 -17.42
C ARG A 441 17.57 29.43 -18.55
N PRO A 442 17.81 29.98 -19.73
CA PRO A 442 18.18 29.19 -20.91
C PRO A 442 19.51 28.45 -20.79
N ASN A 443 20.45 28.96 -19.97
CA ASN A 443 21.78 28.37 -19.80
C ASN A 443 21.87 27.24 -18.74
N ILE A 444 20.84 27.07 -17.93
CA ILE A 444 20.78 25.96 -16.96
C ILE A 444 20.34 24.70 -17.69
N SER A 445 20.83 23.53 -17.23
CA SER A 445 20.48 22.23 -17.79
C SER A 445 18.96 22.00 -17.80
N SER A 446 18.48 21.34 -18.83
CA SER A 446 17.10 20.90 -19.01
C SER A 446 17.04 19.36 -19.05
N LYS A 447 15.89 18.79 -18.70
CA LYS A 447 15.64 17.35 -18.91
C LYS A 447 15.58 16.96 -20.38
N GLN A 448 15.44 17.93 -21.28
CA GLN A 448 15.48 17.74 -22.74
C GLN A 448 16.88 17.88 -23.33
N ASP A 449 17.90 18.15 -22.49
CA ASP A 449 19.29 18.16 -22.95
C ASP A 449 19.74 16.72 -23.15
N GLU A 450 20.26 16.40 -24.34
CA GLU A 450 20.71 15.08 -24.71
C GLU A 450 22.20 15.08 -25.07
N VAL A 451 22.85 13.95 -24.91
CA VAL A 451 24.23 13.74 -25.38
C VAL A 451 24.20 12.63 -26.42
N ILE A 452 24.46 12.98 -27.67
CA ILE A 452 24.51 12.04 -28.80
C ILE A 452 25.92 12.05 -29.34
N ASP A 453 26.58 10.90 -29.41
CA ASP A 453 27.97 10.74 -29.88
C ASP A 453 28.99 11.68 -29.18
N GLY A 454 28.76 12.00 -27.91
CA GLY A 454 29.64 12.88 -27.13
C GLY A 454 29.36 14.39 -27.34
N ILE A 455 28.41 14.74 -28.18
CA ILE A 455 27.96 16.12 -28.43
C ILE A 455 26.68 16.37 -27.59
N LYS A 456 26.69 17.46 -26.86
CA LYS A 456 25.54 17.85 -26.05
C LYS A 456 24.60 18.74 -26.84
N PHE A 457 23.34 18.34 -26.93
CA PHE A 457 22.25 19.08 -27.57
C PHE A 457 21.40 19.75 -26.49
N LEU A 458 21.18 21.06 -26.62
CA LEU A 458 20.36 21.88 -25.72
C LEU A 458 19.08 22.29 -26.44
N THR A 459 17.95 21.66 -26.11
CA THR A 459 16.65 22.05 -26.66
C THR A 459 16.09 23.25 -25.90
N ARG A 460 15.84 24.35 -26.61
CA ARG A 460 15.33 25.62 -26.06
C ARG A 460 14.22 26.16 -26.94
N TYR A 461 13.34 26.98 -26.36
CA TYR A 461 12.12 27.44 -27.00
C TYR A 461 12.07 28.98 -27.03
N VAL A 462 11.56 29.53 -28.10
CA VAL A 462 11.27 30.97 -28.28
C VAL A 462 9.81 31.11 -28.67
N TYR A 463 9.11 32.08 -28.11
CA TYR A 463 7.77 32.40 -28.56
C TYR A 463 7.83 33.14 -29.92
N ALA A 464 7.48 32.41 -30.98
CA ALA A 464 7.55 32.89 -32.34
C ALA A 464 6.16 33.29 -32.87
N GLY A 465 6.10 34.24 -33.76
CA GLY A 465 4.88 34.70 -34.43
C GLY A 465 4.95 36.17 -34.84
N GLU A 466 3.93 36.61 -35.59
CA GLU A 466 3.75 38.00 -35.95
C GLU A 466 2.65 38.65 -35.12
N THR A 467 2.87 39.90 -34.70
CA THR A 467 1.83 40.67 -33.97
C THR A 467 0.89 41.34 -34.95
N THR A 468 -0.41 41.09 -34.79
CA THR A 468 -1.49 41.79 -35.50
C THR A 468 -2.17 42.80 -34.57
N LYS A 469 -3.07 43.62 -35.15
CA LYS A 469 -3.86 44.59 -34.34
C LYS A 469 -4.74 43.91 -33.31
N ASP A 470 -5.14 42.66 -33.58
CA ASP A 470 -6.01 41.87 -32.72
C ASP A 470 -5.23 40.90 -31.78
N SER A 471 -3.90 40.94 -31.85
CA SER A 471 -3.07 40.08 -30.97
C SER A 471 -3.25 40.46 -29.51
N ARG A 472 -3.39 39.47 -28.65
CA ARG A 472 -3.51 39.62 -27.18
C ARG A 472 -2.29 40.30 -26.59
N GLN A 473 -2.46 40.98 -25.48
CA GLN A 473 -1.39 41.68 -24.78
C GLN A 473 -0.24 40.73 -24.42
N PHE A 474 -0.56 39.54 -23.93
CA PHE A 474 0.42 38.49 -23.62
C PHE A 474 1.27 38.12 -24.85
N CYS A 475 0.65 37.82 -25.99
CA CYS A 475 1.37 37.47 -27.22
C CYS A 475 2.30 38.61 -27.67
N ARG A 476 1.85 39.88 -27.63
CA ARG A 476 2.69 41.01 -27.97
C ARG A 476 3.89 41.16 -27.03
N GLN A 477 3.68 40.92 -25.72
CA GLN A 477 4.75 41.02 -24.73
C GLN A 477 5.75 39.90 -24.87
N MET A 478 5.30 38.65 -25.14
CA MET A 478 6.18 37.49 -25.38
C MET A 478 7.06 37.68 -26.60
N ILE A 479 6.48 38.15 -27.73
CA ILE A 479 7.23 38.45 -28.96
C ILE A 479 8.21 39.61 -28.74
N ALA A 480 7.77 40.70 -28.08
CA ALA A 480 8.61 41.85 -27.80
C ALA A 480 9.75 41.56 -26.83
N ALA A 481 9.53 40.67 -25.86
CA ALA A 481 10.55 40.24 -24.93
C ALA A 481 11.62 39.34 -25.59
N ASN A 482 11.26 38.58 -26.63
CA ASN A 482 12.15 37.72 -27.41
C ASN A 482 13.05 36.82 -26.53
N LYS A 483 12.49 36.25 -25.46
CA LYS A 483 13.22 35.45 -24.48
C LYS A 483 13.36 33.99 -24.93
N ILE A 484 14.44 33.38 -24.51
CA ILE A 484 14.70 31.95 -24.74
C ILE A 484 14.38 31.18 -23.45
N TYR A 485 13.61 30.10 -23.56
CA TYR A 485 13.10 29.31 -22.43
C TYR A 485 13.51 27.85 -22.55
N ARG A 486 13.71 27.18 -21.40
CA ARG A 486 13.65 25.74 -21.32
C ARG A 486 12.18 25.31 -21.21
N LYS A 487 11.87 24.04 -21.48
CA LYS A 487 10.53 23.47 -21.23
C LYS A 487 10.07 23.73 -19.79
N GLU A 488 10.96 23.53 -18.81
CA GLU A 488 10.70 23.79 -17.39
C GLU A 488 10.34 25.26 -17.10
N ASP A 489 10.95 26.20 -17.79
CA ASP A 489 10.65 27.64 -17.61
C ASP A 489 9.24 27.98 -18.12
N ILE A 490 8.82 27.36 -19.26
CA ILE A 490 7.47 27.53 -19.82
C ILE A 490 6.41 26.89 -18.91
N ILE A 491 6.68 25.69 -18.41
CA ILE A 491 5.78 25.00 -17.48
C ILE A 491 5.62 25.80 -16.19
N LYS A 492 6.73 26.32 -15.63
CA LYS A 492 6.72 27.20 -14.46
C LYS A 492 5.92 28.48 -14.71
N MET A 493 5.97 29.02 -15.93
CA MET A 493 5.17 30.19 -16.32
C MET A 493 3.66 29.92 -16.15
N GLY A 494 3.20 28.70 -16.41
CA GLY A 494 1.81 28.28 -16.20
C GLY A 494 1.37 28.27 -14.73
N SER A 495 2.29 28.18 -13.78
CA SER A 495 2.00 28.27 -12.35
C SER A 495 1.87 29.69 -11.82
N GLN A 496 2.10 30.71 -12.67
CA GLN A 496 2.04 32.14 -12.35
C GLN A 496 0.91 32.79 -13.13
N VAL A 497 0.34 33.86 -12.57
CA VAL A 497 -0.68 34.66 -13.25
C VAL A 497 -0.02 35.61 -14.27
N VAL A 498 0.43 35.06 -15.39
CA VAL A 498 1.09 35.86 -16.47
C VAL A 498 0.13 36.21 -17.60
N ASN A 499 -0.97 35.51 -17.76
CA ASN A 499 -1.98 35.68 -18.80
C ASN A 499 -3.38 35.44 -18.25
N ALA A 500 -3.80 36.24 -17.28
CA ALA A 500 -5.03 36.10 -16.54
C ALA A 500 -6.27 35.96 -17.42
N GLY A 501 -7.17 35.05 -17.09
CA GLY A 501 -8.45 34.81 -17.76
C GLY A 501 -8.38 34.07 -19.10
N TRP A 502 -7.21 33.61 -19.54
CA TRP A 502 -7.03 32.92 -20.83
C TRP A 502 -6.88 31.42 -20.77
N GLY A 503 -6.86 30.87 -19.58
CA GLY A 503 -6.86 29.45 -19.39
C GLY A 503 -8.20 28.76 -19.73
N PRO A 504 -8.26 27.44 -19.74
CA PRO A 504 -9.51 26.70 -19.85
C PRO A 504 -10.57 27.21 -18.86
N LYS A 505 -11.79 27.43 -19.33
CA LYS A 505 -12.87 28.04 -18.54
C LYS A 505 -12.56 29.45 -17.97
N GLY A 506 -11.59 30.15 -18.52
CA GLY A 506 -11.18 31.48 -18.05
C GLY A 506 -10.25 31.47 -16.85
N ALA A 507 -9.53 30.36 -16.60
CA ALA A 507 -8.58 30.26 -15.51
C ALA A 507 -7.40 31.28 -15.66
N ASP A 508 -6.92 31.77 -14.52
CA ASP A 508 -5.79 32.72 -14.45
C ASP A 508 -4.44 31.98 -14.54
N THR A 509 -4.40 30.74 -14.08
CA THR A 509 -3.23 29.84 -14.16
C THR A 509 -3.59 28.60 -14.96
N TYR A 510 -2.75 28.19 -15.89
CA TYR A 510 -2.96 27.02 -16.74
C TYR A 510 -1.66 26.63 -17.43
N SER A 511 -1.59 25.43 -18.02
CA SER A 511 -0.42 24.99 -18.78
C SER A 511 -0.24 25.83 -20.06
N ILE A 512 0.66 26.81 -20.02
CA ILE A 512 1.03 27.62 -21.18
C ILE A 512 1.73 26.79 -22.25
N TRP A 513 2.39 25.71 -21.84
CA TRP A 513 2.96 24.73 -22.74
C TRP A 513 1.89 24.09 -23.63
N LYS A 514 0.80 23.62 -23.03
CA LYS A 514 -0.28 22.94 -23.74
C LYS A 514 -1.21 23.87 -24.52
N TYR A 515 -1.56 25.00 -23.93
CA TYR A 515 -2.59 25.90 -24.49
C TYR A 515 -2.03 27.16 -25.16
N LYS A 516 -0.72 27.35 -25.12
CA LYS A 516 0.01 28.45 -25.78
C LYS A 516 -0.48 29.88 -25.44
N GLY A 517 -0.99 30.05 -24.26
CA GLY A 517 -1.35 31.40 -23.75
C GLY A 517 -2.42 32.15 -24.54
#